data_0aed8bff5ca1cfb989489d86442932c3
#
_entry.id   0aed8bff5ca1cfb989489d86442932c3
#
_cell.length_a   1.000
_cell.length_b   1.000
_cell.length_c   1.000
_cell.angle_alpha   90.00
_cell.angle_beta   90.00
_cell.angle_gamma   90.00
#
_symmetry.space_group_name_H-M   'P 1'
#
loop_
_entity.id
_entity.type
_entity.pdbx_description
1 polymer ?
#
loop_
_entity_poly.entity_id
_entity_poly.type
_entity_poly.pdbx_seq_one_letter_code
_entity_poly.pdbx_strand_id
1 'polypeptide(L)'
;RSGDPQARVVIATATLALQTQLANKDIPTAVAACRKVTGRTVSHAVLKGRSNYVCLQRVRDGQGLEQEALVADPSEASGLGAEVVALRRWAEQEAEDDGLADRDDAPDHSPAAWAQVSVPVRECLGAQKCPFGEVCFVEESRRRARASQLVVTNHALLAIDAMHGGTALPEYDALVIDEAHELVARVTGAASVELGPTQVERVAKRCLPWLADQSGLEFLDAADTLQEGLDEAEVGRIPGGDPAVLAAVRSVRDAARQAVTGLAGGDADEVERNQAQAAAQEIFDIAERMAKLAEVDVIWVSESERFGRQLNCAPLSVAGLLRERVFADHAVVLTSATLKLGGDFRSIAASVGLDPSGADYRGLDVPSPFDYAKQGILYVAKQLAAPSRDGIAPDALAEIAELLWAAEGRTLGLFASQRAAEAAARYCRAEVPDRVILCQGDAHLPKLTAAFVDDPEASLFGTLSLWQGLDVPGDTCRLVVIDKIPFPRPDDPLMQARQQAVTQAGGNGFMAVAATHAGLLLAQGAGRLIRTLDDRGVVAVLDPRLVTARYGSYLRASLPDFWMTTDREVAIAALRRLGDSGRTGAEG
;
A
#
# COMPACT_ATOMS: atom_id res chain seq x y z
N ARG A 1 -29.92 5.72 11.03
CA ARG A 1 -30.88 6.64 10.33
C ARG A 1 -31.77 5.79 9.42
N SER A 2 -32.70 5.15 10.04
CA SER A 2 -33.48 4.06 9.49
C SER A 2 -34.76 4.51 8.78
N GLY A 3 -34.70 5.43 7.87
CA GLY A 3 -35.92 5.89 7.20
C GLY A 3 -35.77 6.26 5.73
N ASP A 4 -34.58 6.61 5.29
CA ASP A 4 -34.36 6.98 3.90
C ASP A 4 -33.95 5.74 3.08
N PRO A 5 -34.81 5.28 2.14
CA PRO A 5 -34.48 4.15 1.27
C PRO A 5 -33.37 4.49 0.26
N GLN A 6 -32.95 5.74 0.16
CA GLN A 6 -31.88 6.19 -0.73
C GLN A 6 -30.56 6.45 0.01
N ALA A 7 -30.52 6.31 1.33
CA ALA A 7 -29.29 6.49 2.11
C ALA A 7 -28.19 5.53 1.63
N ARG A 8 -27.03 6.09 1.33
CA ARG A 8 -25.87 5.34 0.84
C ARG A 8 -24.74 5.34 1.87
N VAL A 9 -24.12 4.17 2.03
CA VAL A 9 -22.91 3.98 2.85
C VAL A 9 -21.77 3.57 1.93
N VAL A 10 -20.64 4.24 2.06
CA VAL A 10 -19.38 3.83 1.42
C VAL A 10 -18.51 3.13 2.45
N ILE A 11 -17.92 2.00 2.09
CA ILE A 11 -16.89 1.30 2.87
C ILE A 11 -15.61 1.37 2.07
N ALA A 12 -14.59 2.03 2.62
CA ALA A 12 -13.26 2.11 2.05
C ALA A 12 -12.29 1.24 2.83
N THR A 13 -11.57 0.33 2.16
CA THR A 13 -10.56 -0.55 2.78
C THR A 13 -9.16 -0.30 2.21
N ALA A 14 -8.12 -0.82 2.86
CA ALA A 14 -6.74 -0.48 2.54
C ALA A 14 -6.23 -1.10 1.22
N THR A 15 -6.69 -2.31 0.85
CA THR A 15 -6.16 -3.07 -0.28
C THR A 15 -7.25 -3.63 -1.18
N LEU A 16 -6.90 -3.94 -2.44
CA LEU A 16 -7.82 -4.61 -3.37
C LEU A 16 -8.22 -6.01 -2.86
N ALA A 17 -7.32 -6.76 -2.26
CA ALA A 17 -7.60 -8.08 -1.71
C ALA A 17 -8.69 -8.03 -0.61
N LEU A 18 -8.59 -7.07 0.32
CA LEU A 18 -9.63 -6.85 1.33
C LEU A 18 -10.93 -6.37 0.70
N GLN A 19 -10.87 -5.55 -0.33
CA GLN A 19 -12.05 -5.10 -1.08
C GLN A 19 -12.78 -6.30 -1.72
N THR A 20 -12.06 -7.20 -2.35
CA THR A 20 -12.59 -8.43 -2.94
C THR A 20 -13.17 -9.37 -1.88
N GLN A 21 -12.48 -9.55 -0.74
CA GLN A 21 -13.01 -10.32 0.38
C GLN A 21 -14.33 -9.75 0.92
N LEU A 22 -14.38 -8.45 1.19
CA LEU A 22 -15.59 -7.77 1.65
C LEU A 22 -16.74 -7.97 0.65
N ALA A 23 -16.47 -7.76 -0.64
CA ALA A 23 -17.48 -7.84 -1.69
C ALA A 23 -18.05 -9.26 -1.89
N ASN A 24 -17.18 -10.28 -1.88
CA ASN A 24 -17.56 -11.63 -2.27
C ASN A 24 -17.98 -12.51 -1.08
N LYS A 25 -17.57 -12.19 0.15
CA LYS A 25 -17.82 -13.03 1.32
C LYS A 25 -18.59 -12.29 2.42
N ASP A 26 -18.09 -11.16 2.89
CA ASP A 26 -18.59 -10.58 4.14
C ASP A 26 -19.89 -9.80 3.91
N ILE A 27 -19.98 -8.97 2.87
CA ILE A 27 -21.19 -8.20 2.55
C ILE A 27 -22.36 -9.08 2.14
N PRO A 28 -22.25 -10.07 1.26
CA PRO A 28 -23.34 -11.01 0.99
C PRO A 28 -23.89 -11.68 2.24
N THR A 29 -23.01 -12.10 3.14
CA THR A 29 -23.38 -12.70 4.44
C THR A 29 -24.13 -11.70 5.32
N ALA A 30 -23.62 -10.47 5.44
CA ALA A 30 -24.24 -9.40 6.22
C ALA A 30 -25.60 -8.98 5.64
N VAL A 31 -25.72 -8.85 4.32
CA VAL A 31 -26.97 -8.52 3.62
C VAL A 31 -28.02 -9.63 3.82
N ALA A 32 -27.61 -10.90 3.73
CA ALA A 32 -28.50 -12.03 4.01
C ALA A 32 -29.00 -12.03 5.46
N ALA A 33 -28.13 -11.72 6.44
CA ALA A 33 -28.50 -11.57 7.84
C ALA A 33 -29.45 -10.39 8.06
N CYS A 34 -29.16 -9.23 7.47
CA CYS A 34 -30.04 -8.06 7.49
C CYS A 34 -31.42 -8.38 6.94
N ARG A 35 -31.51 -9.08 5.82
CA ARG A 35 -32.79 -9.49 5.22
C ARG A 35 -33.62 -10.35 6.15
N LYS A 36 -32.97 -11.30 6.86
CA LYS A 36 -33.67 -12.17 7.84
C LYS A 36 -34.24 -11.38 9.00
N VAL A 37 -33.54 -10.35 9.48
CA VAL A 37 -33.95 -9.56 10.66
C VAL A 37 -34.92 -8.43 10.30
N THR A 38 -34.68 -7.74 9.19
CA THR A 38 -35.40 -6.50 8.84
C THR A 38 -36.44 -6.69 7.73
N GLY A 39 -36.40 -7.80 6.99
CA GLY A 39 -37.19 -8.02 5.76
C GLY A 39 -36.71 -7.20 4.55
N ARG A 40 -35.66 -6.37 4.69
CA ARG A 40 -35.14 -5.50 3.64
C ARG A 40 -33.93 -6.12 2.96
N THR A 41 -33.83 -5.96 1.64
CA THR A 41 -32.63 -6.31 0.86
C THR A 41 -31.84 -5.03 0.61
N VAL A 42 -30.54 -5.06 0.85
CA VAL A 42 -29.59 -3.97 0.61
C VAL A 42 -28.85 -4.27 -0.69
N SER A 43 -28.89 -3.36 -1.66
CA SER A 43 -28.10 -3.45 -2.88
C SER A 43 -26.66 -3.03 -2.59
N HIS A 44 -25.70 -3.71 -3.21
CA HIS A 44 -24.28 -3.39 -3.06
C HIS A 44 -23.52 -3.44 -4.39
N ALA A 45 -22.44 -2.68 -4.49
CA ALA A 45 -21.53 -2.68 -5.63
C ALA A 45 -20.09 -2.44 -5.17
N VAL A 46 -19.15 -2.88 -5.99
CA VAL A 46 -17.73 -2.59 -5.85
C VAL A 46 -17.34 -1.50 -6.83
N LEU A 47 -16.56 -0.52 -6.39
CA LEU A 47 -16.02 0.53 -7.24
C LEU A 47 -14.51 0.63 -7.05
N LYS A 48 -13.77 0.36 -8.12
CA LYS A 48 -12.30 0.44 -8.16
C LYS A 48 -11.84 1.60 -9.04
N GLY A 49 -10.57 1.95 -8.93
CA GLY A 49 -9.94 2.91 -9.84
C GLY A 49 -9.96 2.42 -11.29
N ARG A 50 -10.00 3.34 -12.25
CA ARG A 50 -10.12 3.08 -13.70
C ARG A 50 -9.13 2.04 -14.24
N SER A 51 -7.90 2.04 -13.78
CA SER A 51 -6.86 1.09 -14.19
C SER A 51 -7.10 -0.37 -13.78
N ASN A 52 -8.15 -0.63 -13.01
CA ASN A 52 -8.57 -1.99 -12.65
C ASN A 52 -9.65 -2.56 -13.58
N TYR A 53 -10.00 -1.86 -14.64
CA TYR A 53 -10.95 -2.31 -15.65
C TYR A 53 -10.30 -2.26 -17.03
N VAL A 54 -10.73 -3.16 -17.90
CA VAL A 54 -10.31 -3.13 -19.29
C VAL A 54 -10.86 -1.89 -20.00
N CYS A 55 -10.09 -1.33 -20.92
CA CYS A 55 -10.49 -0.25 -21.81
C CYS A 55 -10.88 -0.81 -23.19
N LEU A 56 -12.16 -0.79 -23.54
CA LEU A 56 -12.64 -1.30 -24.83
C LEU A 56 -12.01 -0.58 -26.04
N GLN A 57 -11.65 0.70 -25.89
CA GLN A 57 -10.94 1.40 -26.95
C GLN A 57 -9.57 0.75 -27.21
N ARG A 58 -8.76 0.49 -26.16
CA ARG A 58 -7.47 -0.19 -26.33
C ARG A 58 -7.60 -1.62 -26.84
N VAL A 59 -8.69 -2.29 -26.50
CA VAL A 59 -8.96 -3.66 -26.98
C VAL A 59 -9.30 -3.67 -28.46
N ARG A 60 -10.10 -2.70 -28.95
CA ARG A 60 -10.67 -2.70 -30.30
C ARG A 60 -9.84 -1.90 -31.31
N ASP A 61 -9.21 -0.81 -30.92
CA ASP A 61 -8.41 0.04 -31.85
C ASP A 61 -7.06 -0.55 -32.23
N GLY A 62 -6.56 -1.55 -31.54
CA GLY A 62 -5.48 -2.46 -31.97
C GLY A 62 -4.09 -1.87 -32.31
N GLN A 63 -3.93 -0.58 -32.35
CA GLN A 63 -2.72 0.08 -32.91
C GLN A 63 -1.49 0.13 -31.99
N GLY A 64 -1.63 -0.27 -30.72
CA GLY A 64 -0.52 -0.17 -29.73
C GLY A 64 0.49 -1.31 -29.73
N LEU A 65 0.26 -2.40 -30.46
CA LEU A 65 1.01 -3.65 -30.28
C LEU A 65 2.20 -3.86 -31.22
N GLU A 66 2.25 -3.19 -32.36
CA GLU A 66 3.31 -3.45 -33.34
C GLU A 66 4.64 -2.76 -33.02
N GLN A 67 4.63 -1.65 -32.29
CA GLN A 67 5.85 -0.87 -32.02
C GLN A 67 6.56 -1.24 -30.71
N GLU A 68 5.85 -1.67 -29.65
CA GLU A 68 6.51 -2.09 -28.41
C GLU A 68 6.95 -3.56 -28.41
N ALA A 69 6.34 -4.41 -29.23
CA ALA A 69 6.75 -5.81 -29.39
C ALA A 69 8.12 -5.98 -30.11
N LEU A 70 8.64 -4.93 -30.75
CA LEU A 70 9.93 -4.94 -31.45
C LEU A 70 11.14 -4.76 -30.50
N VAL A 71 10.93 -4.46 -29.23
CA VAL A 71 11.99 -4.17 -28.24
C VAL A 71 12.15 -5.30 -27.20
N ALA A 72 11.22 -6.24 -27.11
CA ALA A 72 11.30 -7.38 -26.19
C ALA A 72 12.05 -8.56 -26.81
N ASP A 73 12.80 -9.31 -25.99
CA ASP A 73 13.45 -10.55 -26.37
C ASP A 73 12.42 -11.50 -27.03
N PRO A 74 12.70 -12.10 -28.21
CA PRO A 74 11.74 -12.95 -28.93
C PRO A 74 11.16 -14.13 -28.13
N SER A 75 11.83 -14.56 -27.05
CA SER A 75 11.35 -15.63 -26.16
C SER A 75 10.31 -15.12 -25.14
N GLU A 76 10.35 -13.85 -24.77
CA GLU A 76 9.37 -13.20 -23.86
C GLU A 76 8.19 -12.60 -24.65
N ALA A 77 8.42 -12.12 -25.87
CA ALA A 77 7.38 -11.53 -26.71
C ALA A 77 6.25 -12.53 -27.06
N SER A 78 6.56 -13.82 -27.17
CA SER A 78 5.54 -14.86 -27.45
C SER A 78 4.59 -15.08 -26.25
N GLY A 79 5.07 -14.97 -25.02
CA GLY A 79 4.27 -15.10 -23.79
C GLY A 79 3.36 -13.90 -23.58
N LEU A 80 3.90 -12.67 -23.65
CA LEU A 80 3.16 -11.43 -23.50
C LEU A 80 2.03 -11.29 -24.54
N GLY A 81 2.31 -11.60 -25.80
CA GLY A 81 1.30 -11.55 -26.86
C GLY A 81 0.13 -12.51 -26.62
N ALA A 82 0.41 -13.72 -26.12
CA ALA A 82 -0.63 -14.68 -25.77
C ALA A 82 -1.53 -14.20 -24.61
N GLU A 83 -0.93 -13.62 -23.57
CA GLU A 83 -1.66 -13.03 -22.44
C GLU A 83 -2.58 -11.89 -22.91
N VAL A 84 -2.08 -10.97 -23.75
CA VAL A 84 -2.87 -9.85 -24.27
C VAL A 84 -4.04 -10.33 -25.13
N VAL A 85 -3.83 -11.36 -25.98
CA VAL A 85 -4.91 -11.96 -26.78
C VAL A 85 -5.97 -12.62 -25.89
N ALA A 86 -5.55 -13.32 -24.83
CA ALA A 86 -6.47 -13.92 -23.86
C ALA A 86 -7.31 -12.85 -23.14
N LEU A 87 -6.67 -11.77 -22.67
CA LEU A 87 -7.34 -10.63 -22.02
C LEU A 87 -8.35 -9.93 -22.96
N ARG A 88 -7.99 -9.73 -24.23
CA ARG A 88 -8.88 -9.12 -25.23
C ARG A 88 -10.11 -9.99 -25.48
N ARG A 89 -9.92 -11.30 -25.67
CA ARG A 89 -11.03 -12.23 -25.87
C ARG A 89 -11.98 -12.28 -24.68
N TRP A 90 -11.41 -12.34 -23.49
CA TRP A 90 -12.16 -12.31 -22.24
C TRP A 90 -12.95 -10.99 -22.09
N ALA A 91 -12.35 -9.84 -22.38
CA ALA A 91 -13.02 -8.54 -22.31
C ALA A 91 -14.20 -8.41 -23.29
N GLU A 92 -14.09 -8.97 -24.51
CA GLU A 92 -15.24 -8.99 -25.44
C GLU A 92 -16.37 -9.88 -24.93
N GLN A 93 -16.05 -11.03 -24.32
CA GLN A 93 -17.05 -11.88 -23.68
C GLN A 93 -17.74 -11.17 -22.50
N GLU A 94 -16.97 -10.49 -21.63
CA GLU A 94 -17.53 -9.66 -20.55
C GLU A 94 -18.47 -8.57 -21.09
N ALA A 95 -18.15 -7.97 -22.23
CA ALA A 95 -19.02 -6.96 -22.86
C ALA A 95 -20.33 -7.57 -23.41
N GLU A 96 -20.33 -8.81 -23.84
CA GLU A 96 -21.55 -9.54 -24.29
C GLU A 96 -22.41 -10.01 -23.11
N ASP A 97 -21.79 -10.35 -21.97
CA ASP A 97 -22.43 -10.90 -20.77
C ASP A 97 -22.82 -9.83 -19.73
N ASP A 98 -22.80 -8.53 -20.09
CA ASP A 98 -23.00 -7.41 -19.16
C ASP A 98 -22.04 -7.42 -17.95
N GLY A 99 -20.85 -7.98 -18.11
CA GLY A 99 -19.79 -8.02 -17.12
C GLY A 99 -19.12 -6.67 -16.88
N LEU A 100 -18.11 -6.63 -16.05
CA LEU A 100 -17.34 -5.40 -15.75
C LEU A 100 -15.90 -5.45 -16.27
N ALA A 101 -15.42 -6.59 -16.70
CA ALA A 101 -14.02 -6.83 -17.07
C ALA A 101 -13.04 -6.29 -16.03
N ASP A 102 -13.31 -6.62 -14.76
CA ASP A 102 -12.50 -6.27 -13.60
C ASP A 102 -11.23 -7.12 -13.56
N ARG A 103 -10.10 -6.52 -13.22
CA ARG A 103 -8.80 -7.18 -13.19
C ARG A 103 -8.74 -8.41 -12.28
N ASP A 104 -9.51 -8.42 -11.19
CA ASP A 104 -9.49 -9.54 -10.24
C ASP A 104 -10.18 -10.79 -10.80
N ASP A 105 -11.05 -10.63 -11.83
CA ASP A 105 -11.75 -11.70 -12.53
C ASP A 105 -11.06 -12.11 -13.84
N ALA A 106 -9.98 -11.40 -14.20
CA ALA A 106 -9.26 -11.62 -15.45
C ALA A 106 -8.46 -12.93 -15.46
N PRO A 107 -8.26 -13.55 -16.64
CA PRO A 107 -7.30 -14.65 -16.81
C PRO A 107 -5.91 -14.28 -16.29
N ASP A 108 -5.10 -15.29 -15.96
CA ASP A 108 -3.72 -15.10 -15.52
C ASP A 108 -2.94 -14.20 -16.49
N HIS A 109 -2.33 -13.15 -15.97
CA HIS A 109 -1.66 -12.14 -16.76
C HIS A 109 -0.51 -11.46 -16.01
N SER A 110 0.49 -11.00 -16.77
CA SER A 110 1.54 -10.13 -16.27
C SER A 110 1.05 -8.67 -16.13
N PRO A 111 1.69 -7.85 -15.28
CA PRO A 111 1.41 -6.41 -15.25
C PRO A 111 1.63 -5.70 -16.59
N ALA A 112 2.56 -6.18 -17.41
CA ALA A 112 2.83 -5.66 -18.74
C ALA A 112 1.67 -5.95 -19.72
N ALA A 113 1.08 -7.15 -19.68
CA ALA A 113 -0.09 -7.50 -20.46
C ALA A 113 -1.32 -6.68 -20.05
N TRP A 114 -1.54 -6.51 -18.74
CA TRP A 114 -2.64 -5.68 -18.24
C TRP A 114 -2.54 -4.22 -18.70
N ALA A 115 -1.34 -3.66 -18.70
CA ALA A 115 -1.09 -2.29 -19.18
C ALA A 115 -1.47 -2.08 -20.65
N GLN A 116 -1.47 -3.14 -21.48
CA GLN A 116 -1.87 -3.06 -22.89
C GLN A 116 -3.39 -2.98 -23.09
N VAL A 117 -4.19 -3.46 -22.15
CA VAL A 117 -5.65 -3.50 -22.24
C VAL A 117 -6.35 -2.51 -21.30
N SER A 118 -5.64 -1.92 -20.34
CA SER A 118 -6.16 -0.92 -19.41
C SER A 118 -5.67 0.49 -19.76
N VAL A 119 -6.30 1.53 -19.19
CA VAL A 119 -5.92 2.93 -19.42
C VAL A 119 -5.79 3.69 -18.10
N PRO A 120 -4.72 4.47 -17.91
CA PRO A 120 -4.63 5.40 -16.79
C PRO A 120 -5.72 6.48 -16.87
N VAL A 121 -6.08 7.06 -15.73
CA VAL A 121 -7.15 8.08 -15.65
C VAL A 121 -6.91 9.23 -16.62
N ARG A 122 -5.67 9.70 -16.73
CA ARG A 122 -5.29 10.87 -17.52
C ARG A 122 -5.26 10.62 -19.03
N GLU A 123 -5.03 9.38 -19.46
CA GLU A 123 -5.07 9.00 -20.88
C GLU A 123 -6.49 8.64 -21.36
N CYS A 124 -7.43 8.54 -20.45
CA CYS A 124 -8.81 8.25 -20.80
C CYS A 124 -9.51 9.48 -21.37
N LEU A 125 -10.15 9.32 -22.51
CA LEU A 125 -10.92 10.36 -23.18
C LEU A 125 -12.17 10.83 -22.42
N GLY A 126 -12.62 10.03 -21.42
CA GLY A 126 -13.89 10.24 -20.74
C GLY A 126 -15.08 9.77 -21.56
N ALA A 127 -16.19 9.48 -20.87
CA ALA A 127 -17.38 8.87 -21.49
C ALA A 127 -17.95 9.68 -22.67
N GLN A 128 -17.87 11.01 -22.60
CA GLN A 128 -18.46 11.88 -23.62
C GLN A 128 -17.68 11.92 -24.94
N LYS A 129 -16.34 11.71 -24.88
CA LYS A 129 -15.46 11.78 -26.06
C LYS A 129 -15.03 10.42 -26.57
N CYS A 130 -15.21 9.37 -25.77
CA CYS A 130 -14.80 8.02 -26.13
C CYS A 130 -15.86 7.34 -27.01
N PRO A 131 -15.50 6.76 -28.17
CA PRO A 131 -16.45 6.03 -29.03
C PRO A 131 -17.16 4.89 -28.30
N PHE A 132 -16.53 4.34 -27.26
CA PHE A 132 -17.05 3.26 -26.43
C PHE A 132 -17.59 3.74 -25.08
N GLY A 133 -17.88 5.03 -24.92
CA GLY A 133 -18.30 5.61 -23.63
C GLY A 133 -19.58 5.02 -23.06
N GLU A 134 -20.54 4.66 -23.90
CA GLU A 134 -21.83 4.08 -23.50
C GLU A 134 -21.69 2.64 -22.96
N VAL A 135 -20.75 1.88 -23.50
CA VAL A 135 -20.47 0.48 -23.12
C VAL A 135 -19.20 0.33 -22.26
N CYS A 136 -18.70 1.44 -21.74
CA CYS A 136 -17.47 1.48 -20.96
C CYS A 136 -17.63 0.77 -19.60
N PHE A 137 -16.80 -0.22 -19.31
CA PHE A 137 -16.84 -0.97 -18.05
C PHE A 137 -16.69 -0.09 -16.81
N VAL A 138 -15.85 0.95 -16.87
CA VAL A 138 -15.72 1.92 -15.77
C VAL A 138 -17.01 2.70 -15.53
N GLU A 139 -17.65 3.16 -16.59
CA GLU A 139 -18.89 3.93 -16.46
C GLU A 139 -20.06 3.03 -16.03
N GLU A 140 -20.06 1.76 -16.45
CA GLU A 140 -21.00 0.74 -15.94
C GLU A 140 -20.78 0.48 -14.45
N SER A 141 -19.54 0.28 -14.01
CA SER A 141 -19.20 0.12 -12.59
C SER A 141 -19.68 1.32 -11.76
N ARG A 142 -19.47 2.54 -12.27
CA ARG A 142 -19.97 3.78 -11.64
C ARG A 142 -21.49 3.84 -11.61
N ARG A 143 -22.16 3.39 -12.66
CA ARG A 143 -23.64 3.34 -12.74
C ARG A 143 -24.19 2.37 -11.69
N ARG A 144 -23.61 1.18 -11.58
CA ARG A 144 -23.97 0.19 -10.53
C ARG A 144 -23.73 0.74 -9.13
N ALA A 145 -22.62 1.43 -8.90
CA ALA A 145 -22.34 2.08 -7.62
C ALA A 145 -23.37 3.17 -7.28
N ARG A 146 -23.76 3.99 -8.24
CA ARG A 146 -24.82 5.01 -8.05
C ARG A 146 -26.21 4.41 -7.77
N ALA A 147 -26.47 3.21 -8.27
CA ALA A 147 -27.73 2.50 -8.04
C ALA A 147 -27.75 1.71 -6.73
N SER A 148 -26.60 1.59 -6.04
CA SER A 148 -26.45 0.75 -4.85
C SER A 148 -26.50 1.56 -3.56
N GLN A 149 -27.03 0.95 -2.48
CA GLN A 149 -27.08 1.52 -1.15
C GLN A 149 -25.77 1.34 -0.37
N LEU A 150 -25.00 0.32 -0.71
CA LEU A 150 -23.69 0.03 -0.13
C LEU A 150 -22.64 -0.02 -1.24
N VAL A 151 -21.61 0.79 -1.13
CA VAL A 151 -20.51 0.83 -2.10
C VAL A 151 -19.20 0.48 -1.41
N VAL A 152 -18.50 -0.52 -1.94
CA VAL A 152 -17.16 -0.90 -1.46
C VAL A 152 -16.11 -0.28 -2.36
N THR A 153 -15.15 0.39 -1.76
CA THR A 153 -14.03 1.02 -2.46
C THR A 153 -12.72 0.82 -1.68
N ASN A 154 -11.65 1.48 -2.11
CA ASN A 154 -10.39 1.48 -1.38
C ASN A 154 -9.93 2.91 -1.03
N HIS A 155 -8.95 2.98 -0.10
CA HIS A 155 -8.41 4.26 0.38
C HIS A 155 -7.82 5.12 -0.76
N ALA A 156 -7.24 4.49 -1.79
CA ALA A 156 -6.66 5.24 -2.91
C ALA A 156 -7.74 5.95 -3.73
N LEU A 157 -8.87 5.28 -4.02
CA LEU A 157 -9.98 5.91 -4.74
C LEU A 157 -10.68 6.97 -3.88
N LEU A 158 -10.83 6.73 -2.58
CA LEU A 158 -11.31 7.75 -1.63
C LEU A 158 -10.39 8.99 -1.62
N ALA A 159 -9.07 8.80 -1.64
CA ALA A 159 -8.11 9.90 -1.72
C ALA A 159 -8.24 10.69 -3.03
N ILE A 160 -8.35 10.00 -4.17
CA ILE A 160 -8.56 10.62 -5.49
C ILE A 160 -9.87 11.41 -5.49
N ASP A 161 -10.93 10.85 -4.94
CA ASP A 161 -12.22 11.53 -4.82
C ASP A 161 -12.12 12.83 -4.02
N ALA A 162 -11.48 12.77 -2.85
CA ALA A 162 -11.24 13.93 -1.99
C ALA A 162 -10.38 15.02 -2.68
N MET A 163 -9.34 14.63 -3.41
CA MET A 163 -8.47 15.57 -4.14
C MET A 163 -9.17 16.23 -5.33
N HIS A 164 -10.11 15.55 -5.98
CA HIS A 164 -10.80 16.02 -7.19
C HIS A 164 -12.23 16.49 -6.94
N GLY A 165 -12.58 16.84 -5.71
CA GLY A 165 -13.86 17.47 -5.37
C GLY A 165 -15.07 16.56 -5.44
N GLY A 166 -14.94 15.26 -5.12
CA GLY A 166 -16.08 14.34 -4.99
C GLY A 166 -16.63 13.83 -6.33
N THR A 167 -15.75 13.60 -7.32
CA THR A 167 -16.18 13.20 -8.68
C THR A 167 -16.02 11.71 -8.98
N ALA A 168 -15.26 10.99 -8.16
CA ALA A 168 -14.95 9.58 -8.38
C ALA A 168 -15.92 8.64 -7.70
N LEU A 169 -16.43 8.99 -6.52
CA LEU A 169 -17.42 8.24 -5.76
C LEU A 169 -18.84 8.80 -5.99
N PRO A 170 -19.90 8.00 -5.85
CA PRO A 170 -21.25 8.54 -5.76
C PRO A 170 -21.45 9.29 -4.44
N GLU A 171 -22.38 10.24 -4.40
CA GLU A 171 -22.78 10.89 -3.13
C GLU A 171 -23.17 9.86 -2.07
N TYR A 172 -22.75 10.07 -0.82
CA TYR A 172 -23.01 9.16 0.29
C TYR A 172 -23.32 9.90 1.59
N ASP A 173 -24.08 9.26 2.47
CA ASP A 173 -24.48 9.82 3.78
C ASP A 173 -23.49 9.44 4.90
N ALA A 174 -22.86 8.29 4.77
CA ALA A 174 -21.92 7.79 5.76
C ALA A 174 -20.75 7.05 5.10
N LEU A 175 -19.60 7.12 5.76
CA LEU A 175 -18.35 6.48 5.32
C LEU A 175 -17.80 5.61 6.45
N VAL A 176 -17.47 4.37 6.13
CA VAL A 176 -16.69 3.48 7.00
C VAL A 176 -15.31 3.30 6.37
N ILE A 177 -14.27 3.64 7.10
CA ILE A 177 -12.88 3.47 6.69
C ILE A 177 -12.31 2.31 7.49
N ASP A 178 -12.23 1.16 6.85
CA ASP A 178 -11.66 -0.04 7.42
C ASP A 178 -10.14 -0.05 7.24
N GLU A 179 -9.42 -0.68 8.17
CA GLU A 179 -7.95 -0.59 8.27
C GLU A 179 -7.44 0.86 8.22
N ALA A 180 -8.12 1.73 8.96
CA ALA A 180 -7.90 3.18 8.92
C ALA A 180 -6.48 3.61 9.36
N HIS A 181 -5.71 2.72 9.97
CA HIS A 181 -4.29 2.93 10.26
C HIS A 181 -3.45 3.12 8.97
N GLU A 182 -3.89 2.58 7.83
CA GLU A 182 -3.26 2.74 6.52
C GLU A 182 -3.67 4.04 5.80
N LEU A 183 -4.75 4.69 6.23
CA LEU A 183 -5.37 5.81 5.52
C LEU A 183 -4.36 6.90 5.17
N VAL A 184 -3.60 7.37 6.15
CA VAL A 184 -2.62 8.46 5.95
C VAL A 184 -1.56 8.09 4.93
N ALA A 185 -1.04 6.85 4.98
CA ALA A 185 -0.04 6.36 4.03
C ALA A 185 -0.62 6.26 2.62
N ARG A 186 -1.83 5.72 2.47
CA ARG A 186 -2.51 5.57 1.18
C ARG A 186 -2.88 6.92 0.56
N VAL A 187 -3.40 7.85 1.35
CA VAL A 187 -3.71 9.21 0.88
C VAL A 187 -2.42 9.97 0.52
N THR A 188 -1.37 9.85 1.33
CA THR A 188 -0.06 10.43 0.99
C THR A 188 0.46 9.87 -0.34
N GLY A 189 0.43 8.55 -0.53
CA GLY A 189 0.86 7.91 -1.78
C GLY A 189 0.04 8.38 -2.99
N ALA A 190 -1.29 8.47 -2.87
CA ALA A 190 -2.15 8.95 -3.94
C ALA A 190 -1.89 10.44 -4.31
N ALA A 191 -1.48 11.25 -3.32
CA ALA A 191 -1.16 12.66 -3.51
C ALA A 191 0.32 12.91 -3.86
N SER A 192 1.16 11.87 -3.90
CA SER A 192 2.57 11.95 -4.29
C SER A 192 2.71 11.91 -5.80
N VAL A 193 3.75 12.58 -6.29
CA VAL A 193 4.09 12.59 -7.72
C VAL A 193 5.60 12.40 -7.89
N GLU A 194 5.97 11.85 -9.05
CA GLU A 194 7.35 11.60 -9.45
C GLU A 194 7.63 12.26 -10.80
N LEU A 195 8.84 12.72 -10.99
CA LEU A 195 9.33 13.30 -12.24
C LEU A 195 10.70 12.70 -12.57
N GLY A 196 10.75 11.90 -13.62
CA GLY A 196 11.99 11.28 -14.11
C GLY A 196 12.30 11.66 -15.56
N PRO A 197 13.59 11.72 -15.94
CA PRO A 197 14.00 12.09 -17.29
C PRO A 197 13.38 11.18 -18.37
N THR A 198 13.42 9.87 -18.18
CA THR A 198 12.81 8.89 -19.10
C THR A 198 11.30 9.10 -19.28
N GLN A 199 10.60 9.53 -18.23
CA GLN A 199 9.17 9.86 -18.33
C GLN A 199 8.95 11.10 -19.20
N VAL A 200 9.74 12.16 -18.98
CA VAL A 200 9.66 13.40 -19.75
C VAL A 200 9.99 13.13 -21.21
N GLU A 201 11.07 12.41 -21.49
CA GLU A 201 11.49 12.05 -22.86
C GLU A 201 10.41 11.26 -23.60
N ARG A 202 9.80 10.26 -22.96
CA ARG A 202 8.71 9.47 -23.55
C ARG A 202 7.51 10.33 -23.91
N VAL A 203 7.13 11.27 -23.03
CA VAL A 203 6.02 12.19 -23.31
C VAL A 203 6.40 13.18 -24.42
N ALA A 204 7.62 13.72 -24.43
CA ALA A 204 8.12 14.59 -25.49
C ALA A 204 8.04 13.87 -26.85
N LYS A 205 8.58 12.64 -26.96
CA LYS A 205 8.51 11.81 -28.18
C LYS A 205 7.08 11.59 -28.66
N ARG A 206 6.15 11.37 -27.74
CA ARG A 206 4.72 11.19 -28.07
C ARG A 206 4.08 12.46 -28.63
N CYS A 207 4.58 13.63 -28.25
CA CYS A 207 4.07 14.92 -28.72
C CYS A 207 4.65 15.36 -30.09
N LEU A 208 5.82 14.84 -30.48
CA LEU A 208 6.54 15.27 -31.70
C LEU A 208 5.70 15.32 -32.99
N PRO A 209 4.82 14.33 -33.31
CA PRO A 209 4.05 14.34 -34.55
C PRO A 209 3.15 15.56 -34.74
N TRP A 210 2.80 16.24 -33.65
CA TRP A 210 1.83 17.35 -33.64
C TRP A 210 2.43 18.69 -33.18
N LEU A 211 3.72 18.72 -32.83
CA LEU A 211 4.38 19.93 -32.40
C LEU A 211 5.20 20.56 -33.56
N ALA A 212 5.43 21.85 -33.48
CA ALA A 212 6.47 22.49 -34.30
C ALA A 212 7.85 21.93 -33.89
N ASP A 213 8.74 21.72 -34.87
CA ASP A 213 10.07 21.11 -34.66
C ASP A 213 10.84 21.74 -33.48
N GLN A 214 10.82 23.07 -33.37
CA GLN A 214 11.49 23.79 -32.29
C GLN A 214 10.93 23.42 -30.91
N SER A 215 9.61 23.41 -30.74
CA SER A 215 8.96 23.07 -29.44
C SER A 215 9.16 21.61 -29.08
N GLY A 216 9.18 20.73 -30.08
CA GLY A 216 9.46 19.30 -29.87
C GLY A 216 10.90 19.06 -29.39
N LEU A 217 11.88 19.74 -30.01
CA LEU A 217 13.29 19.68 -29.59
C LEU A 217 13.49 20.25 -28.18
N GLU A 218 12.91 21.43 -27.90
CA GLU A 218 12.98 22.04 -26.56
C GLU A 218 12.43 21.12 -25.46
N PHE A 219 11.41 20.31 -25.77
CA PHE A 219 10.86 19.36 -24.80
C PHE A 219 11.79 18.15 -24.59
N LEU A 220 12.48 17.68 -25.61
CA LEU A 220 13.51 16.64 -25.47
C LEU A 220 14.73 17.18 -24.71
N ASP A 221 15.22 18.36 -25.06
CA ASP A 221 16.35 19.02 -24.37
C ASP A 221 16.06 19.26 -22.88
N ALA A 222 14.79 19.50 -22.53
CA ALA A 222 14.39 19.63 -21.13
C ALA A 222 14.50 18.31 -20.36
N ALA A 223 14.29 17.16 -21.02
CA ALA A 223 14.50 15.84 -20.40
C ALA A 223 16.00 15.59 -20.13
N ASP A 224 16.87 15.94 -21.08
CA ASP A 224 18.32 15.83 -20.93
C ASP A 224 18.83 16.76 -19.81
N THR A 225 18.35 18.01 -19.79
CA THR A 225 18.66 18.96 -18.70
C THR A 225 18.22 18.44 -17.33
N LEU A 226 17.07 17.76 -17.26
CA LEU A 226 16.61 17.13 -16.01
C LEU A 226 17.52 15.98 -15.59
N GLN A 227 17.97 15.16 -16.54
CA GLN A 227 18.92 14.08 -16.28
C GLN A 227 20.22 14.63 -15.69
N GLU A 228 20.83 15.64 -16.35
CA GLU A 228 22.06 16.27 -15.88
C GLU A 228 21.92 16.85 -14.47
N GLY A 229 20.84 17.61 -14.21
CA GLY A 229 20.60 18.19 -12.89
C GLY A 229 20.38 17.15 -11.79
N LEU A 230 19.76 16.01 -12.11
CA LEU A 230 19.57 14.91 -11.14
C LEU A 230 20.85 14.11 -10.92
N ASP A 231 21.71 13.94 -11.93
CA ASP A 231 22.98 13.22 -11.82
C ASP A 231 23.98 13.96 -10.93
N GLU A 232 23.92 15.30 -10.90
CA GLU A 232 24.74 16.13 -10.03
C GLU A 232 24.19 16.25 -8.59
N ALA A 233 22.88 16.04 -8.40
CA ALA A 233 22.22 16.20 -7.11
C ALA A 233 22.53 15.07 -6.14
N GLU A 234 22.58 15.37 -4.84
CA GLU A 234 22.65 14.35 -3.81
C GLU A 234 21.31 13.61 -3.66
N VAL A 235 21.36 12.28 -3.49
CA VAL A 235 20.19 11.48 -3.16
C VAL A 235 19.69 11.83 -1.77
N GLY A 236 18.40 12.09 -1.64
CA GLY A 236 17.77 12.49 -0.39
C GLY A 236 17.00 13.80 -0.50
N ARG A 237 16.62 14.34 0.64
CA ARG A 237 15.79 15.54 0.72
C ARG A 237 16.59 16.79 0.27
N ILE A 238 15.94 17.64 -0.53
CA ILE A 238 16.50 18.93 -1.00
C ILE A 238 15.72 20.11 -0.39
N PRO A 239 15.98 20.46 0.89
CA PRO A 239 15.31 21.57 1.57
C PRO A 239 15.66 22.91 0.92
N GLY A 240 14.64 23.68 0.53
CA GLY A 240 14.84 24.95 -0.17
C GLY A 240 15.21 24.81 -1.65
N GLY A 241 15.37 23.58 -2.13
CA GLY A 241 15.67 23.24 -3.52
C GLY A 241 17.16 23.34 -3.86
N ASP A 242 17.63 22.40 -4.69
CA ASP A 242 18.91 22.52 -5.39
C ASP A 242 18.75 23.46 -6.59
N PRO A 243 19.60 24.49 -6.77
CA PRO A 243 19.44 25.44 -7.87
C PRO A 243 19.49 24.82 -9.26
N ALA A 244 20.33 23.79 -9.49
CA ALA A 244 20.44 23.10 -10.76
C ALA A 244 19.20 22.26 -11.04
N VAL A 245 18.75 21.45 -10.06
CA VAL A 245 17.52 20.67 -10.14
C VAL A 245 16.31 21.57 -10.38
N LEU A 246 16.21 22.71 -9.67
CA LEU A 246 15.09 23.65 -9.85
C LEU A 246 15.10 24.32 -11.22
N ALA A 247 16.26 24.66 -11.77
CA ALA A 247 16.39 25.20 -13.12
C ALA A 247 15.90 24.15 -14.14
N ALA A 248 16.32 22.89 -13.99
CA ALA A 248 15.91 21.79 -14.84
C ALA A 248 14.38 21.53 -14.77
N VAL A 249 13.80 21.51 -13.56
CA VAL A 249 12.34 21.36 -13.36
C VAL A 249 11.57 22.51 -14.03
N ARG A 250 12.07 23.75 -13.95
CA ARG A 250 11.46 24.89 -14.64
C ARG A 250 11.55 24.77 -16.15
N SER A 251 12.67 24.26 -16.69
CA SER A 251 12.81 23.95 -18.11
C SER A 251 11.76 22.96 -18.58
N VAL A 252 11.60 21.83 -17.84
CA VAL A 252 10.57 20.83 -18.13
C VAL A 252 9.16 21.44 -18.07
N ARG A 253 8.87 22.22 -17.03
CA ARG A 253 7.57 22.92 -16.90
C ARG A 253 7.27 23.80 -18.11
N ASP A 254 8.22 24.63 -18.52
CA ASP A 254 8.02 25.60 -19.59
C ASP A 254 7.88 24.92 -20.94
N ALA A 255 8.67 23.88 -21.21
CA ALA A 255 8.57 23.05 -22.41
C ALA A 255 7.24 22.28 -22.47
N ALA A 256 6.82 21.67 -21.36
CA ALA A 256 5.53 20.98 -21.27
C ALA A 256 4.35 21.94 -21.48
N ARG A 257 4.40 23.17 -20.95
CA ARG A 257 3.40 24.21 -21.19
C ARG A 257 3.30 24.58 -22.66
N GLN A 258 4.45 24.75 -23.34
CA GLN A 258 4.49 25.03 -24.78
C GLN A 258 3.86 23.86 -25.56
N ALA A 259 4.20 22.61 -25.20
CA ALA A 259 3.63 21.43 -25.82
C ALA A 259 2.09 21.37 -25.64
N VAL A 260 1.57 21.61 -24.43
CA VAL A 260 0.12 21.67 -24.15
C VAL A 260 -0.55 22.73 -25.04
N THR A 261 0.07 23.91 -25.21
CA THR A 261 -0.46 24.99 -26.03
C THR A 261 -0.42 24.64 -27.52
N GLY A 262 0.67 24.02 -28.01
CA GLY A 262 0.82 23.61 -29.40
C GLY A 262 -0.11 22.47 -29.81
N LEU A 263 -0.49 21.60 -28.84
CA LEU A 263 -1.42 20.52 -29.05
C LEU A 263 -2.90 20.95 -28.90
N ALA A 264 -3.17 22.16 -28.43
CA ALA A 264 -4.53 22.68 -28.29
C ALA A 264 -5.20 22.89 -29.66
N GLY A 265 -6.53 22.68 -29.73
CA GLY A 265 -7.34 22.94 -30.90
C GLY A 265 -7.39 21.83 -31.95
N GLY A 266 -6.95 20.60 -31.62
CA GLY A 266 -7.21 19.41 -32.44
C GLY A 266 -8.69 19.02 -32.44
N ASP A 267 -9.14 18.40 -33.54
CA ASP A 267 -10.49 17.85 -33.61
C ASP A 267 -10.70 16.74 -32.57
N ALA A 268 -11.93 16.57 -32.12
CA ALA A 268 -12.27 15.55 -31.12
C ALA A 268 -11.94 14.11 -31.58
N ASP A 269 -11.83 13.89 -32.87
CA ASP A 269 -11.50 12.61 -33.50
C ASP A 269 -10.00 12.27 -33.48
N GLU A 270 -9.12 13.22 -33.14
CA GLU A 270 -7.67 13.00 -33.01
C GLU A 270 -7.32 12.44 -31.62
N VAL A 271 -7.68 11.19 -31.37
CA VAL A 271 -7.50 10.50 -30.07
C VAL A 271 -6.06 10.57 -29.56
N GLU A 272 -5.07 10.26 -30.41
CA GLU A 272 -3.66 10.22 -30.07
C GLU A 272 -3.12 11.60 -29.68
N ARG A 273 -3.54 12.65 -30.42
CA ARG A 273 -3.19 14.04 -30.10
C ARG A 273 -3.75 14.48 -28.74
N ASN A 274 -5.02 14.16 -28.48
CA ASN A 274 -5.64 14.46 -27.18
C ASN A 274 -4.94 13.73 -26.02
N GLN A 275 -4.51 12.50 -26.25
CA GLN A 275 -3.75 11.73 -25.26
C GLN A 275 -2.34 12.30 -25.06
N ALA A 276 -1.67 12.75 -26.14
CA ALA A 276 -0.37 13.42 -26.05
C ALA A 276 -0.49 14.73 -25.27
N GLN A 277 -1.53 15.53 -25.54
CA GLN A 277 -1.83 16.76 -24.79
C GLN A 277 -2.07 16.47 -23.30
N ALA A 278 -2.84 15.45 -22.96
CA ALA A 278 -3.09 15.07 -21.58
C ALA A 278 -1.82 14.62 -20.85
N ALA A 279 -0.93 13.88 -21.55
CA ALA A 279 0.36 13.48 -21.00
C ALA A 279 1.30 14.68 -20.78
N ALA A 280 1.35 15.63 -21.73
CA ALA A 280 2.11 16.88 -21.56
C ALA A 280 1.57 17.74 -20.41
N GLN A 281 0.24 17.81 -20.27
CA GLN A 281 -0.41 18.50 -19.13
C GLN A 281 -0.01 17.88 -17.79
N GLU A 282 0.09 16.55 -17.72
CA GLU A 282 0.56 15.87 -16.51
C GLU A 282 1.98 16.26 -16.14
N ILE A 283 2.91 16.24 -17.10
CA ILE A 283 4.29 16.68 -16.87
C ILE A 283 4.32 18.14 -16.41
N PHE A 284 3.53 19.01 -17.03
CA PHE A 284 3.39 20.41 -16.62
C PHE A 284 2.93 20.55 -15.18
N ASP A 285 1.83 19.86 -14.79
CA ASP A 285 1.26 19.95 -13.45
C ASP A 285 2.24 19.47 -12.37
N ILE A 286 2.96 18.37 -12.64
CA ILE A 286 3.99 17.82 -11.76
C ILE A 286 5.15 18.81 -11.60
N ALA A 287 5.70 19.28 -12.72
CA ALA A 287 6.83 20.19 -12.72
C ALA A 287 6.48 21.55 -12.08
N GLU A 288 5.27 22.08 -12.34
CA GLU A 288 4.77 23.31 -11.73
C GLU A 288 4.63 23.17 -10.20
N ARG A 289 4.11 22.04 -9.70
CA ARG A 289 4.03 21.76 -8.25
C ARG A 289 5.43 21.71 -7.62
N MET A 290 6.37 21.01 -8.25
CA MET A 290 7.74 20.89 -7.75
C MET A 290 8.49 22.22 -7.79
N ALA A 291 8.30 23.01 -8.85
CA ALA A 291 8.95 24.31 -9.02
C ALA A 291 8.50 25.37 -7.99
N LYS A 292 7.30 25.20 -7.40
CA LYS A 292 6.76 26.12 -6.37
C LYS A 292 7.44 25.98 -5.02
N LEU A 293 8.05 24.85 -4.71
CA LEU A 293 8.65 24.55 -3.40
C LEU A 293 7.74 24.93 -2.23
N ALA A 294 6.46 24.56 -2.32
CA ALA A 294 5.50 24.91 -1.28
C ALA A 294 5.90 24.26 0.05
N GLU A 295 5.79 24.99 1.17
CA GLU A 295 6.12 24.49 2.52
C GLU A 295 5.29 23.25 2.93
N VAL A 296 4.15 23.05 2.27
CA VAL A 296 3.28 21.89 2.48
C VAL A 296 3.75 20.64 1.74
N ASP A 297 4.77 20.76 0.88
CA ASP A 297 5.33 19.67 0.09
C ASP A 297 6.75 19.32 0.55
N VAL A 298 7.09 18.06 0.44
CA VAL A 298 8.45 17.53 0.65
C VAL A 298 8.98 17.05 -0.67
N ILE A 299 10.15 17.55 -1.08
CA ILE A 299 10.81 17.20 -2.34
C ILE A 299 12.13 16.52 -2.05
N TRP A 300 12.40 15.42 -2.79
CA TRP A 300 13.64 14.66 -2.63
C TRP A 300 14.04 13.94 -3.92
N VAL A 301 15.33 13.69 -4.07
CA VAL A 301 15.90 12.85 -5.13
C VAL A 301 15.95 11.42 -4.63
N SER A 302 15.40 10.48 -5.40
CA SER A 302 15.57 9.04 -5.19
C SER A 302 16.38 8.42 -6.33
N GLU A 303 16.99 7.27 -6.08
CA GLU A 303 17.72 6.49 -7.07
C GLU A 303 17.26 5.04 -7.04
N SER A 304 16.99 4.47 -8.20
CA SER A 304 16.63 3.07 -8.37
C SER A 304 17.39 2.43 -9.52
N GLU A 305 17.65 1.13 -9.45
CA GLU A 305 18.32 0.38 -10.53
C GLU A 305 17.53 0.41 -11.85
N ARG A 306 16.20 0.47 -11.75
CA ARG A 306 15.31 0.38 -12.91
C ARG A 306 15.11 1.73 -13.63
N PHE A 307 15.00 2.82 -12.89
CA PHE A 307 14.60 4.12 -13.43
C PHE A 307 15.66 5.21 -13.25
N GLY A 308 16.84 4.88 -12.68
CA GLY A 308 17.86 5.85 -12.35
C GLY A 308 17.40 6.83 -11.26
N ARG A 309 17.86 8.07 -11.37
CA ARG A 309 17.49 9.15 -10.44
C ARG A 309 16.19 9.82 -10.86
N GLN A 310 15.34 10.08 -9.89
CA GLN A 310 14.03 10.70 -10.05
C GLN A 310 13.79 11.74 -8.96
N LEU A 311 13.07 12.79 -9.29
CA LEU A 311 12.59 13.77 -8.33
C LEU A 311 11.19 13.35 -7.84
N ASN A 312 11.00 13.37 -6.54
CA ASN A 312 9.74 13.00 -5.89
C ASN A 312 9.18 14.19 -5.12
N CYS A 313 7.87 14.27 -5.06
CA CYS A 313 7.16 15.27 -4.27
C CYS A 313 5.97 14.64 -3.58
N ALA A 314 5.86 14.82 -2.26
CA ALA A 314 4.75 14.32 -1.45
C ALA A 314 4.27 15.40 -0.47
N PRO A 315 2.98 15.39 -0.10
CA PRO A 315 2.51 16.32 0.93
C PRO A 315 3.13 15.97 2.29
N LEU A 316 3.59 16.99 3.00
CA LEU A 316 4.09 16.88 4.36
C LEU A 316 3.03 16.27 5.30
N SER A 317 1.77 16.71 5.12
CA SER A 317 0.60 16.23 5.86
C SER A 317 -0.63 16.17 4.96
N VAL A 318 -1.44 15.14 5.15
CA VAL A 318 -2.75 14.99 4.50
C VAL A 318 -3.92 15.31 5.43
N ALA A 319 -3.61 15.74 6.65
CA ALA A 319 -4.60 16.00 7.71
C ALA A 319 -5.64 17.06 7.29
N GLY A 320 -5.21 18.16 6.65
CA GLY A 320 -6.11 19.19 6.14
C GLY A 320 -7.06 18.68 5.07
N LEU A 321 -6.53 17.93 4.09
CA LEU A 321 -7.34 17.29 3.04
C LEU A 321 -8.41 16.36 3.62
N LEU A 322 -8.02 15.48 4.54
CA LEU A 322 -8.95 14.54 5.18
C LEU A 322 -10.03 15.27 5.97
N ARG A 323 -9.63 16.25 6.79
CA ARG A 323 -10.59 17.04 7.60
C ARG A 323 -11.61 17.78 6.74
N GLU A 324 -11.14 18.46 5.67
CA GLU A 324 -11.98 19.36 4.89
C GLU A 324 -12.80 18.64 3.82
N ARG A 325 -12.31 17.53 3.29
CA ARG A 325 -12.92 16.85 2.13
C ARG A 325 -13.54 15.49 2.45
N VAL A 326 -13.14 14.86 3.56
CA VAL A 326 -13.64 13.52 3.93
C VAL A 326 -14.52 13.59 5.17
N PHE A 327 -14.14 14.39 6.19
CA PHE A 327 -14.82 14.35 7.48
C PHE A 327 -15.86 15.46 7.67
N ALA A 328 -15.74 16.61 6.96
CA ALA A 328 -16.54 17.80 7.24
C ALA A 328 -18.04 17.57 7.09
N ASP A 329 -18.47 16.91 6.04
CA ASP A 329 -19.89 16.83 5.65
C ASP A 329 -20.52 15.44 5.87
N HIS A 330 -19.77 14.47 6.40
CA HIS A 330 -20.19 13.08 6.48
C HIS A 330 -20.10 12.50 7.88
N ALA A 331 -20.96 11.53 8.17
CA ALA A 331 -20.79 10.66 9.34
C ALA A 331 -19.71 9.61 9.01
N VAL A 332 -18.54 9.72 9.68
CA VAL A 332 -17.39 8.85 9.38
C VAL A 332 -17.07 7.94 10.57
N VAL A 333 -16.81 6.67 10.27
CA VAL A 333 -16.32 5.67 11.22
C VAL A 333 -14.95 5.20 10.75
N LEU A 334 -13.93 5.38 11.58
CA LEU A 334 -12.60 4.81 11.40
C LEU A 334 -12.51 3.52 12.21
N THR A 335 -12.16 2.42 11.58
CA THR A 335 -12.01 1.12 12.24
C THR A 335 -10.68 0.45 11.90
N SER A 336 -10.05 -0.15 12.90
CA SER A 336 -8.87 -1.02 12.75
C SER A 336 -8.53 -1.66 14.09
N ALA A 337 -7.83 -2.77 14.06
CA ALA A 337 -7.27 -3.41 15.25
C ALA A 337 -6.15 -2.58 15.92
N THR A 338 -5.57 -1.61 15.23
CA THR A 338 -4.35 -0.88 15.65
C THR A 338 -4.50 0.64 15.65
N LEU A 339 -5.70 1.19 15.90
CA LEU A 339 -5.89 2.64 16.02
C LEU A 339 -5.45 3.20 17.38
N LYS A 340 -5.51 2.38 18.42
CA LYS A 340 -5.12 2.76 19.78
C LYS A 340 -3.63 2.49 19.98
N LEU A 341 -2.82 3.54 19.91
CA LEU A 341 -1.36 3.47 20.08
C LEU A 341 -0.94 4.18 21.36
N GLY A 342 -0.03 3.56 22.12
CA GLY A 342 0.39 4.10 23.41
C GLY A 342 -0.73 4.20 24.44
N GLY A 343 -1.85 3.51 24.23
CA GLY A 343 -3.01 3.46 25.13
C GLY A 343 -4.16 4.42 24.79
N ASP A 344 -4.06 5.25 23.74
CA ASP A 344 -5.12 6.19 23.34
C ASP A 344 -5.22 6.40 21.81
N PHE A 345 -6.21 7.21 21.36
CA PHE A 345 -6.46 7.51 19.95
C PHE A 345 -5.84 8.82 19.47
N ARG A 346 -5.10 9.56 20.31
CA ARG A 346 -4.61 10.91 19.99
C ARG A 346 -3.68 10.93 18.79
N SER A 347 -2.82 9.93 18.66
CA SER A 347 -1.86 9.86 17.54
C SER A 347 -2.56 9.73 16.20
N ILE A 348 -3.57 8.85 16.09
CA ILE A 348 -4.32 8.70 14.84
C ILE A 348 -5.19 9.92 14.58
N ALA A 349 -5.88 10.48 15.59
CA ALA A 349 -6.69 11.69 15.46
C ALA A 349 -5.87 12.84 14.87
N ALA A 350 -4.71 13.13 15.43
CA ALA A 350 -3.81 14.17 14.93
C ALA A 350 -3.37 13.91 13.47
N SER A 351 -3.05 12.66 13.12
CA SER A 351 -2.55 12.30 11.80
C SER A 351 -3.59 12.46 10.70
N VAL A 352 -4.88 12.30 11.03
CA VAL A 352 -6.00 12.46 10.09
C VAL A 352 -6.66 13.85 10.18
N GLY A 353 -6.15 14.75 11.01
CA GLY A 353 -6.62 16.14 11.11
C GLY A 353 -7.77 16.38 12.07
N LEU A 354 -8.06 15.42 12.95
CA LEU A 354 -9.01 15.59 14.05
C LEU A 354 -8.32 16.19 15.28
N ASP A 355 -9.08 16.87 16.14
CA ASP A 355 -8.53 17.47 17.38
C ASP A 355 -8.09 16.35 18.35
N PRO A 356 -6.79 16.26 18.68
CA PRO A 356 -6.29 15.23 19.59
C PRO A 356 -6.88 15.31 21.01
N SER A 357 -7.51 16.43 21.39
CA SER A 357 -8.24 16.55 22.65
C SER A 357 -9.55 15.75 22.69
N GLY A 358 -10.03 15.30 21.53
CA GLY A 358 -11.28 14.54 21.40
C GLY A 358 -12.53 15.41 21.27
N ALA A 359 -12.38 16.69 20.93
CA ALA A 359 -13.52 17.61 20.82
C ALA A 359 -14.42 17.27 19.63
N ASP A 360 -13.87 16.70 18.54
CA ASP A 360 -14.56 16.44 17.28
C ASP A 360 -14.67 14.94 16.92
N TYR A 361 -14.28 14.02 17.82
CA TYR A 361 -14.45 12.59 17.62
C TYR A 361 -14.79 11.83 18.91
N ARG A 362 -15.32 10.63 18.77
CA ARG A 362 -15.55 9.70 19.88
C ARG A 362 -14.75 8.41 19.64
N GLY A 363 -13.79 8.12 20.50
CA GLY A 363 -13.07 6.84 20.52
C GLY A 363 -13.90 5.75 21.21
N LEU A 364 -13.93 4.56 20.60
CA LEU A 364 -14.52 3.36 21.18
C LEU A 364 -13.50 2.22 21.09
N ASP A 365 -13.10 1.71 22.22
CA ASP A 365 -12.28 0.52 22.34
C ASP A 365 -13.19 -0.71 22.53
N VAL A 366 -13.22 -1.61 21.55
CA VAL A 366 -14.02 -2.83 21.61
C VAL A 366 -13.13 -3.94 22.17
N PRO A 367 -13.49 -4.55 23.30
CA PRO A 367 -12.70 -5.63 23.89
C PRO A 367 -12.47 -6.77 22.89
N SER A 368 -11.24 -7.27 22.85
CA SER A 368 -10.90 -8.44 22.06
C SER A 368 -11.59 -9.71 22.64
N PRO A 369 -12.04 -10.65 21.80
CA PRO A 369 -12.51 -11.95 22.26
C PRO A 369 -11.37 -12.82 22.79
N PHE A 370 -10.11 -12.45 22.55
CA PHE A 370 -8.93 -13.20 22.93
C PHE A 370 -8.42 -12.80 24.31
N ASP A 371 -8.04 -13.77 25.15
CA ASP A 371 -7.34 -13.56 26.42
C ASP A 371 -5.82 -13.59 26.15
N TYR A 372 -5.30 -12.49 25.60
CA TYR A 372 -3.90 -12.37 25.21
C TYR A 372 -2.92 -12.74 26.34
N ALA A 373 -3.23 -12.40 27.60
CA ALA A 373 -2.39 -12.70 28.75
C ALA A 373 -2.22 -14.22 29.02
N LYS A 374 -3.23 -15.01 28.63
CA LYS A 374 -3.20 -16.49 28.76
C LYS A 374 -2.76 -17.18 27.46
N GLN A 375 -3.00 -16.54 26.32
CA GLN A 375 -2.75 -17.14 25.00
C GLN A 375 -1.35 -16.86 24.48
N GLY A 376 -0.74 -15.73 24.84
CA GLY A 376 0.53 -15.33 24.27
C GLY A 376 1.54 -14.81 25.29
N ILE A 377 2.80 -15.02 24.98
CA ILE A 377 3.94 -14.50 25.73
C ILE A 377 4.66 -13.47 24.86
N LEU A 378 4.88 -12.27 25.38
CA LEU A 378 5.81 -11.30 24.81
C LEU A 378 7.19 -11.55 25.45
N TYR A 379 8.08 -12.19 24.73
CA TYR A 379 9.47 -12.34 25.12
C TYR A 379 10.31 -11.21 24.54
N VAL A 380 11.06 -10.51 25.38
CA VAL A 380 12.04 -9.47 24.94
C VAL A 380 13.44 -9.93 25.29
N ALA A 381 14.26 -10.14 24.26
CA ALA A 381 15.63 -10.63 24.40
C ALA A 381 16.58 -9.54 24.95
N LYS A 382 16.40 -9.19 26.23
CA LYS A 382 17.14 -8.12 26.92
C LYS A 382 18.65 -8.33 26.97
N GLN A 383 19.10 -9.57 26.89
CA GLN A 383 20.51 -9.96 26.93
C GLN A 383 21.26 -9.66 25.62
N LEU A 384 20.55 -9.49 24.51
CA LEU A 384 21.18 -9.19 23.22
C LEU A 384 21.68 -7.74 23.17
N ALA A 385 22.67 -7.50 22.33
CA ALA A 385 23.11 -6.15 22.01
C ALA A 385 22.02 -5.40 21.22
N ALA A 386 21.96 -4.08 21.36
CA ALA A 386 21.08 -3.27 20.55
C ALA A 386 21.41 -3.42 19.05
N PRO A 387 20.42 -3.56 18.17
CA PRO A 387 20.64 -3.74 16.74
C PRO A 387 21.48 -2.63 16.11
N SER A 388 22.45 -3.00 15.28
CA SER A 388 23.32 -2.09 14.54
C SER A 388 22.85 -1.89 13.07
N ARG A 389 23.62 -1.07 12.32
CA ARG A 389 23.43 -0.91 10.87
C ARG A 389 24.11 -2.01 10.05
N ASP A 390 25.05 -2.75 10.65
CA ASP A 390 25.91 -3.72 9.95
C ASP A 390 25.23 -5.07 9.68
N GLY A 391 23.95 -5.19 10.00
CA GLY A 391 23.16 -6.39 9.82
C GLY A 391 22.69 -6.99 11.14
N ILE A 392 22.28 -8.25 11.09
CA ILE A 392 21.85 -8.99 12.27
C ILE A 392 23.05 -9.61 12.99
N ALA A 393 23.13 -9.43 14.31
CA ALA A 393 24.24 -9.94 15.11
C ALA A 393 24.22 -11.48 15.21
N PRO A 394 25.39 -12.14 15.31
CA PRO A 394 25.48 -13.61 15.46
C PRO A 394 24.67 -14.15 16.63
N ASP A 395 24.69 -13.47 17.78
CA ASP A 395 23.93 -13.88 18.97
C ASP A 395 22.43 -13.83 18.72
N ALA A 396 21.95 -12.85 17.92
CA ALA A 396 20.54 -12.77 17.54
C ALA A 396 20.15 -13.86 16.53
N LEU A 397 21.06 -14.25 15.63
CA LEU A 397 20.85 -15.39 14.73
C LEU A 397 20.74 -16.70 15.51
N ALA A 398 21.63 -16.92 16.48
CA ALA A 398 21.59 -18.09 17.35
C ALA A 398 20.29 -18.14 18.19
N GLU A 399 19.86 -16.99 18.71
CA GLU A 399 18.59 -16.88 19.44
C GLU A 399 17.38 -17.25 18.56
N ILE A 400 17.36 -16.79 17.30
CA ILE A 400 16.29 -17.16 16.34
C ILE A 400 16.28 -18.67 16.10
N ALA A 401 17.44 -19.28 15.84
CA ALA A 401 17.52 -20.71 15.56
C ALA A 401 17.03 -21.56 16.73
N GLU A 402 17.38 -21.21 17.97
CA GLU A 402 16.95 -21.94 19.15
C GLU A 402 15.44 -21.78 19.44
N LEU A 403 14.90 -20.57 19.28
CA LEU A 403 13.46 -20.32 19.40
C LEU A 403 12.66 -21.08 18.33
N LEU A 404 13.16 -21.05 17.07
CA LEU A 404 12.55 -21.78 15.96
C LEU A 404 12.57 -23.30 16.20
N TRP A 405 13.70 -23.82 16.68
CA TRP A 405 13.79 -25.23 17.04
C TRP A 405 12.80 -25.61 18.14
N ALA A 406 12.68 -24.78 19.19
CA ALA A 406 11.73 -25.00 20.29
C ALA A 406 10.26 -24.90 19.85
N ALA A 407 9.96 -24.11 18.79
CA ALA A 407 8.64 -23.98 18.19
C ALA A 407 8.31 -25.10 17.18
N GLU A 408 9.23 -26.01 16.91
CA GLU A 408 9.12 -27.07 15.89
C GLU A 408 8.93 -26.52 14.47
N GLY A 409 9.60 -25.44 14.12
CA GLY A 409 9.32 -24.61 12.95
C GLY A 409 8.24 -23.60 13.27
N ARG A 410 7.08 -23.67 12.62
CA ARG A 410 5.86 -22.87 12.91
C ARG A 410 6.12 -21.41 13.24
N THR A 411 7.10 -20.81 12.54
CA THR A 411 7.65 -19.49 12.87
C THR A 411 7.40 -18.50 11.74
N LEU A 412 6.87 -17.36 12.11
CA LEU A 412 6.83 -16.17 11.25
C LEU A 412 7.95 -15.21 11.66
N GLY A 413 8.97 -15.05 10.82
CA GLY A 413 10.08 -14.14 11.04
C GLY A 413 9.88 -12.81 10.31
N LEU A 414 9.81 -11.72 11.07
CA LEU A 414 9.52 -10.37 10.62
C LEU A 414 10.76 -9.50 10.76
N PHE A 415 11.40 -9.20 9.64
CA PHE A 415 12.69 -8.51 9.60
C PHE A 415 12.56 -7.09 9.06
N ALA A 416 13.38 -6.18 9.54
CA ALA A 416 13.40 -4.79 9.08
C ALA A 416 14.05 -4.61 7.69
N SER A 417 14.70 -5.65 7.14
CA SER A 417 15.27 -5.62 5.80
C SER A 417 15.33 -7.01 5.17
N GLN A 418 15.27 -7.07 3.85
CA GLN A 418 15.40 -8.30 3.07
C GLN A 418 16.73 -9.01 3.37
N ARG A 419 17.84 -8.25 3.43
CA ARG A 419 19.17 -8.77 3.77
C ARG A 419 19.21 -9.45 5.15
N ALA A 420 18.48 -8.91 6.14
CA ALA A 420 18.40 -9.52 7.47
C ALA A 420 17.58 -10.82 7.45
N ALA A 421 16.44 -10.84 6.72
CA ALA A 421 15.62 -12.03 6.53
C ALA A 421 16.42 -13.16 5.87
N GLU A 422 17.14 -12.86 4.78
CA GLU A 422 17.98 -13.82 4.06
C GLU A 422 19.14 -14.35 4.92
N ALA A 423 19.80 -13.47 5.72
CA ALA A 423 20.86 -13.88 6.63
C ALA A 423 20.33 -14.82 7.71
N ALA A 424 19.18 -14.51 8.29
CA ALA A 424 18.52 -15.37 9.29
C ALA A 424 18.08 -16.71 8.68
N ALA A 425 17.44 -16.69 7.49
CA ALA A 425 17.03 -17.91 6.80
C ALA A 425 18.23 -18.83 6.49
N ARG A 426 19.31 -18.26 6.00
CA ARG A 426 20.55 -19.00 5.69
C ARG A 426 21.16 -19.62 6.94
N TYR A 427 21.24 -18.88 8.03
CA TYR A 427 21.76 -19.35 9.31
C TYR A 427 20.87 -20.49 9.87
N CYS A 428 19.56 -20.28 9.94
CA CYS A 428 18.63 -21.28 10.46
C CYS A 428 18.58 -22.56 9.61
N ARG A 429 18.71 -22.46 8.28
CA ARG A 429 18.83 -23.65 7.40
C ARG A 429 20.06 -24.49 7.69
N ALA A 430 21.15 -23.86 8.15
CA ALA A 430 22.37 -24.58 8.53
C ALA A 430 22.27 -25.20 9.92
N GLU A 431 21.71 -24.49 10.90
CA GLU A 431 21.63 -24.93 12.31
C GLU A 431 20.45 -25.87 12.57
N VAL A 432 19.38 -25.77 11.79
CA VAL A 432 18.14 -26.56 11.95
C VAL A 432 17.75 -27.21 10.62
N PRO A 433 18.56 -28.11 10.05
CA PRO A 433 18.40 -28.63 8.70
C PRO A 433 17.13 -29.48 8.51
N ASP A 434 16.55 -29.99 9.59
CA ASP A 434 15.34 -30.82 9.56
C ASP A 434 14.05 -30.00 9.41
N ARG A 435 14.14 -28.66 9.34
CA ARG A 435 12.98 -27.75 9.23
C ARG A 435 12.97 -27.00 7.91
N VAL A 436 11.77 -26.85 7.36
CA VAL A 436 11.56 -26.07 6.14
C VAL A 436 11.53 -24.59 6.46
N ILE A 437 12.47 -23.83 5.90
CA ILE A 437 12.56 -22.39 6.08
C ILE A 437 12.42 -21.69 4.74
N LEU A 438 11.25 -21.08 4.55
CA LEU A 438 10.91 -20.27 3.39
C LEU A 438 11.39 -18.82 3.63
N CYS A 439 11.88 -18.16 2.60
CA CYS A 439 12.31 -16.77 2.69
C CYS A 439 11.70 -15.96 1.54
N GLN A 440 11.28 -14.76 1.83
CA GLN A 440 10.85 -13.80 0.82
C GLN A 440 12.00 -13.60 -0.20
N GLY A 441 11.70 -13.79 -1.48
CA GLY A 441 12.68 -13.81 -2.56
C GLY A 441 12.94 -15.21 -3.13
N ASP A 442 12.68 -16.29 -2.39
CA ASP A 442 12.82 -17.66 -2.90
C ASP A 442 11.75 -17.98 -3.98
N ALA A 443 10.57 -17.36 -3.88
CA ALA A 443 9.47 -17.46 -4.84
C ALA A 443 8.50 -16.27 -4.71
N HIS A 444 7.48 -16.21 -5.56
CA HIS A 444 6.40 -15.23 -5.42
C HIS A 444 5.67 -15.41 -4.08
N LEU A 445 5.32 -14.28 -3.44
CA LEU A 445 4.75 -14.26 -2.09
C LEU A 445 3.51 -15.15 -1.91
N PRO A 446 2.50 -15.18 -2.82
CA PRO A 446 1.36 -16.09 -2.69
C PRO A 446 1.77 -17.57 -2.62
N LYS A 447 2.79 -17.98 -3.40
CA LYS A 447 3.29 -19.36 -3.38
C LYS A 447 4.01 -19.68 -2.05
N LEU A 448 4.79 -18.75 -1.52
CA LEU A 448 5.44 -18.91 -0.21
C LEU A 448 4.42 -19.00 0.91
N THR A 449 3.37 -18.16 0.85
CA THR A 449 2.27 -18.18 1.81
C THR A 449 1.52 -19.50 1.79
N ALA A 450 1.17 -20.00 0.59
CA ALA A 450 0.52 -21.32 0.46
C ALA A 450 1.41 -22.43 1.02
N ALA A 451 2.69 -22.46 0.68
CA ALA A 451 3.63 -23.45 1.20
C ALA A 451 3.79 -23.40 2.73
N PHE A 452 3.74 -22.20 3.32
CA PHE A 452 3.78 -22.01 4.78
C PHE A 452 2.50 -22.49 5.48
N VAL A 453 1.34 -22.36 4.83
CA VAL A 453 0.05 -22.85 5.37
C VAL A 453 -0.07 -24.35 5.21
N ASP A 454 0.38 -24.91 4.09
CA ASP A 454 0.26 -26.33 3.76
C ASP A 454 1.21 -27.20 4.60
N ASP A 455 2.38 -26.67 5.00
CA ASP A 455 3.34 -27.36 5.86
C ASP A 455 3.32 -26.76 7.28
N PRO A 456 2.69 -27.43 8.25
CA PRO A 456 2.58 -26.93 9.62
C PRO A 456 3.92 -26.81 10.35
N GLU A 457 5.00 -27.44 9.88
CA GLU A 457 6.35 -27.33 10.45
C GLU A 457 7.23 -26.32 9.73
N ALA A 458 6.75 -25.71 8.65
CA ALA A 458 7.47 -24.69 7.93
C ALA A 458 7.60 -23.38 8.74
N SER A 459 8.61 -22.60 8.38
CA SER A 459 8.81 -21.23 8.86
C SER A 459 8.89 -20.30 7.67
N LEU A 460 8.39 -19.07 7.81
CA LEU A 460 8.41 -18.06 6.75
C LEU A 460 9.08 -16.80 7.25
N PHE A 461 10.16 -16.40 6.58
CA PHE A 461 10.93 -15.20 6.91
C PHE A 461 10.78 -14.14 5.81
N GLY A 462 10.57 -12.88 6.22
CA GLY A 462 10.50 -11.77 5.27
C GLY A 462 10.40 -10.41 5.93
N THR A 463 10.10 -9.42 5.10
CA THR A 463 10.02 -8.01 5.51
C THR A 463 8.58 -7.57 5.80
N LEU A 464 8.40 -6.28 6.03
CA LEU A 464 7.11 -5.64 6.36
C LEU A 464 5.99 -5.96 5.37
N SER A 465 6.28 -6.30 4.12
CA SER A 465 5.27 -6.73 3.14
C SER A 465 4.55 -8.02 3.54
N LEU A 466 5.18 -8.89 4.33
CA LEU A 466 4.55 -10.07 4.92
C LEU A 466 3.56 -9.71 6.06
N TRP A 467 3.75 -8.55 6.70
CA TRP A 467 2.91 -8.17 7.83
C TRP A 467 1.49 -7.78 7.41
N GLN A 468 1.33 -7.26 6.21
CA GLN A 468 0.09 -6.64 5.74
C GLN A 468 -0.90 -7.57 5.03
N GLY A 469 -0.48 -8.77 4.61
CA GLY A 469 -1.32 -9.63 3.77
C GLY A 469 -1.42 -11.10 4.19
N LEU A 470 -0.70 -11.51 5.25
CA LEU A 470 -0.66 -12.91 5.67
C LEU A 470 -1.75 -13.21 6.71
N ASP A 471 -2.74 -13.98 6.33
CA ASP A 471 -3.72 -14.57 7.25
C ASP A 471 -3.41 -16.05 7.41
N VAL A 472 -2.84 -16.42 8.56
CA VAL A 472 -2.46 -17.79 8.87
C VAL A 472 -3.18 -18.20 10.16
N PRO A 473 -4.33 -18.84 10.08
CA PRO A 473 -5.08 -19.29 11.25
C PRO A 473 -4.49 -20.57 11.85
N GLY A 474 -4.68 -20.73 13.14
CA GLY A 474 -4.44 -21.99 13.85
C GLY A 474 -2.98 -22.25 14.19
N ASP A 475 -2.67 -23.52 14.38
CA ASP A 475 -1.40 -24.03 14.92
C ASP A 475 -0.18 -23.85 13.95
N THR A 476 -0.39 -23.26 12.80
CA THR A 476 0.66 -22.97 11.81
C THR A 476 1.67 -21.92 12.31
N CYS A 477 1.27 -21.00 13.20
CA CYS A 477 2.14 -19.97 13.75
C CYS A 477 2.14 -20.00 15.28
N ARG A 478 3.18 -20.59 15.88
CA ARG A 478 3.42 -20.63 17.34
C ARG A 478 4.45 -19.59 17.80
N LEU A 479 5.25 -19.09 16.88
CA LEU A 479 6.31 -18.13 17.14
C LEU A 479 6.30 -17.00 16.11
N VAL A 480 6.22 -15.77 16.58
CA VAL A 480 6.50 -14.57 15.78
C VAL A 480 7.81 -13.99 16.24
N VAL A 481 8.80 -13.90 15.35
CA VAL A 481 10.09 -13.27 15.65
C VAL A 481 10.13 -11.88 15.00
N ILE A 482 10.47 -10.86 15.78
CA ILE A 482 10.72 -9.50 15.31
C ILE A 482 12.17 -9.16 15.59
N ASP A 483 12.97 -8.99 14.53
CA ASP A 483 14.43 -8.81 14.65
C ASP A 483 14.80 -7.52 15.39
N LYS A 484 14.11 -6.43 15.10
CA LYS A 484 14.28 -5.14 15.76
C LYS A 484 13.02 -4.29 15.67
N ILE A 485 12.95 -3.27 16.53
CA ILE A 485 11.88 -2.27 16.47
C ILE A 485 11.86 -1.63 15.08
N PRO A 486 10.73 -1.70 14.33
CA PRO A 486 10.66 -1.27 12.94
C PRO A 486 10.53 0.26 12.81
N PHE A 487 11.55 0.99 13.28
CA PHE A 487 11.61 2.44 13.03
C PHE A 487 11.73 2.72 11.53
N PRO A 488 11.14 3.82 11.05
CA PRO A 488 11.40 4.28 9.68
C PRO A 488 12.91 4.50 9.50
N ARG A 489 13.36 4.34 8.26
CA ARG A 489 14.78 4.56 7.94
C ARG A 489 15.17 6.00 8.30
N PRO A 490 16.36 6.20 8.91
CA PRO A 490 16.80 7.54 9.28
C PRO A 490 16.95 8.51 8.11
N ASP A 491 17.17 7.95 6.91
CA ASP A 491 17.33 8.66 5.64
C ASP A 491 16.02 8.79 4.83
N ASP A 492 14.87 8.36 5.38
CA ASP A 492 13.57 8.57 4.74
C ASP A 492 13.22 10.06 4.69
N PRO A 493 13.14 10.68 3.50
CA PRO A 493 12.98 12.12 3.36
C PRO A 493 11.67 12.66 3.93
N LEU A 494 10.57 11.91 3.75
CA LEU A 494 9.25 12.32 4.20
C LEU A 494 9.13 12.20 5.73
N MET A 495 9.63 11.10 6.30
CA MET A 495 9.61 10.90 7.75
C MET A 495 10.52 11.91 8.47
N GLN A 496 11.68 12.24 7.89
CA GLN A 496 12.54 13.32 8.41
C GLN A 496 11.82 14.67 8.41
N ALA A 497 11.17 15.02 7.30
CA ALA A 497 10.44 16.28 7.18
C ALA A 497 9.30 16.37 8.22
N ARG A 498 8.53 15.31 8.39
CA ARG A 498 7.46 15.21 9.39
C ARG A 498 7.97 15.36 10.81
N GLN A 499 9.07 14.67 11.15
CA GLN A 499 9.69 14.81 12.47
C GLN A 499 10.18 16.25 12.74
N GLN A 500 10.81 16.85 11.74
CA GLN A 500 11.28 18.24 11.81
C GLN A 500 10.12 19.21 12.00
N ALA A 501 9.04 19.09 11.25
CA ALA A 501 7.86 19.94 11.35
C ALA A 501 7.22 19.87 12.74
N VAL A 502 7.04 18.68 13.31
CA VAL A 502 6.54 18.51 14.67
C VAL A 502 7.49 19.14 15.70
N THR A 503 8.81 19.00 15.53
CA THR A 503 9.79 19.59 16.45
C THR A 503 9.78 21.13 16.39
N GLN A 504 9.67 21.69 15.19
CA GLN A 504 9.55 23.15 14.99
C GLN A 504 8.27 23.73 15.61
N ALA A 505 7.19 22.94 15.61
CA ALA A 505 5.95 23.28 16.30
C ALA A 505 6.01 23.07 17.84
N GLY A 506 7.18 22.75 18.41
CA GLY A 506 7.38 22.56 19.84
C GLY A 506 7.03 21.16 20.38
N GLY A 507 6.70 20.22 19.50
CA GLY A 507 6.40 18.82 19.84
C GLY A 507 7.62 17.92 19.86
N ASN A 508 7.43 16.66 20.21
CA ASN A 508 8.45 15.63 20.12
C ASN A 508 8.31 14.87 18.78
N GLY A 509 9.08 15.28 17.76
CA GLY A 509 9.02 14.72 16.42
C GLY A 509 9.32 13.22 16.37
N PHE A 510 10.28 12.73 17.18
CA PHE A 510 10.58 11.32 17.27
C PHE A 510 9.37 10.51 17.78
N MET A 511 8.75 10.95 18.87
CA MET A 511 7.58 10.24 19.43
C MET A 511 6.37 10.29 18.52
N ALA A 512 6.07 11.46 17.95
CA ALA A 512 4.88 11.67 17.13
C ALA A 512 4.97 10.96 15.76
N VAL A 513 6.18 10.74 15.22
CA VAL A 513 6.34 10.16 13.88
C VAL A 513 7.00 8.78 13.97
N ALA A 514 8.25 8.69 14.42
CA ALA A 514 9.01 7.45 14.36
C ALA A 514 8.49 6.40 15.35
N ALA A 515 8.24 6.79 16.61
CA ALA A 515 7.76 5.85 17.63
C ALA A 515 6.30 5.41 17.35
N THR A 516 5.45 6.32 16.86
CA THR A 516 4.07 6.00 16.45
C THR A 516 4.07 5.01 15.28
N HIS A 517 4.89 5.24 14.25
CA HIS A 517 5.04 4.30 13.13
C HIS A 517 5.54 2.93 13.59
N ALA A 518 6.58 2.90 14.43
CA ALA A 518 7.12 1.66 14.96
C ALA A 518 6.11 0.91 15.85
N GLY A 519 5.34 1.64 16.67
CA GLY A 519 4.27 1.06 17.51
C GLY A 519 3.17 0.40 16.69
N LEU A 520 2.75 1.05 15.61
CA LEU A 520 1.78 0.50 14.66
C LEU A 520 2.27 -0.82 14.05
N LEU A 521 3.47 -0.84 13.50
CA LEU A 521 4.04 -2.03 12.87
C LEU A 521 4.27 -3.16 13.89
N LEU A 522 4.77 -2.85 15.09
CA LEU A 522 4.91 -3.84 16.16
C LEU A 522 3.56 -4.47 16.53
N ALA A 523 2.50 -3.65 16.66
CA ALA A 523 1.17 -4.14 16.97
C ALA A 523 0.63 -5.07 15.87
N GLN A 524 0.82 -4.71 14.61
CA GLN A 524 0.45 -5.55 13.48
C GLN A 524 1.21 -6.88 13.46
N GLY A 525 2.53 -6.85 13.64
CA GLY A 525 3.37 -8.04 13.69
C GLY A 525 3.00 -8.96 14.85
N ALA A 526 2.87 -8.42 16.05
CA ALA A 526 2.46 -9.18 17.23
C ALA A 526 1.05 -9.76 17.11
N GLY A 527 0.14 -9.04 16.45
CA GLY A 527 -1.23 -9.49 16.18
C GLY A 527 -1.33 -10.68 15.21
N ARG A 528 -0.22 -11.11 14.59
CA ARG A 528 -0.21 -12.33 13.74
C ARG A 528 -0.21 -13.62 14.53
N LEU A 529 0.12 -13.58 15.82
CA LEU A 529 0.23 -14.78 16.65
C LEU A 529 -1.13 -15.40 17.01
N ILE A 530 -2.11 -14.58 17.42
CA ILE A 530 -3.41 -15.06 17.93
C ILE A 530 -4.51 -14.69 16.94
N ARG A 531 -5.14 -15.67 16.31
CA ARG A 531 -6.20 -15.56 15.31
C ARG A 531 -7.47 -16.31 15.71
N THR A 532 -7.34 -17.32 16.56
CA THR A 532 -8.45 -18.12 17.08
C THR A 532 -8.41 -18.19 18.61
N LEU A 533 -9.49 -18.65 19.22
CA LEU A 533 -9.57 -18.82 20.68
C LEU A 533 -8.60 -19.89 21.22
N ASP A 534 -8.17 -20.80 20.35
CA ASP A 534 -7.31 -21.93 20.73
C ASP A 534 -5.83 -21.66 20.49
N ASP A 535 -5.50 -20.59 19.74
CA ASP A 535 -4.10 -20.24 19.43
C ASP A 535 -3.31 -19.93 20.70
N ARG A 536 -2.08 -20.39 20.72
CA ARG A 536 -1.10 -20.16 21.80
C ARG A 536 0.29 -19.97 21.19
N GLY A 537 1.09 -19.07 21.78
CA GLY A 537 2.45 -18.92 21.27
C GLY A 537 3.27 -17.82 21.93
N VAL A 538 4.38 -17.47 21.26
CA VAL A 538 5.35 -16.48 21.71
C VAL A 538 5.58 -15.42 20.62
N VAL A 539 5.53 -14.15 21.00
CA VAL A 539 6.09 -13.05 20.22
C VAL A 539 7.46 -12.74 20.80
N ALA A 540 8.51 -13.01 20.05
CA ALA A 540 9.90 -12.74 20.44
C ALA A 540 10.42 -11.47 19.77
N VAL A 541 10.70 -10.43 20.56
CA VAL A 541 11.32 -9.18 20.08
C VAL A 541 12.79 -9.18 20.47
N LEU A 542 13.66 -9.22 19.45
CA LEU A 542 15.12 -9.33 19.66
C LEU A 542 15.82 -7.97 19.87
N ASP A 543 15.05 -6.96 20.17
CA ASP A 543 15.55 -5.61 20.43
C ASP A 543 15.37 -5.21 21.89
N PRO A 544 16.47 -5.15 22.67
CA PRO A 544 16.39 -4.83 24.10
C PRO A 544 15.85 -3.43 24.39
N ARG A 545 15.86 -2.52 23.41
CA ARG A 545 15.35 -1.16 23.55
C ARG A 545 13.85 -1.12 23.86
N LEU A 546 13.10 -2.20 23.56
CA LEU A 546 11.68 -2.30 23.94
C LEU A 546 11.49 -2.25 25.46
N VAL A 547 12.47 -2.67 26.27
CA VAL A 547 12.42 -2.63 27.74
C VAL A 547 13.41 -1.65 28.36
N THR A 548 14.48 -1.27 27.64
CA THR A 548 15.56 -0.42 28.19
C THR A 548 15.41 1.06 27.81
N ALA A 549 14.76 1.38 26.69
CA ALA A 549 14.61 2.75 26.22
C ALA A 549 13.39 3.44 26.84
N ARG A 550 13.44 4.78 26.95
CA ARG A 550 12.32 5.59 27.51
C ARG A 550 11.03 5.46 26.70
N TYR A 551 11.13 5.31 25.38
CA TYR A 551 9.98 5.11 24.50
C TYR A 551 9.42 3.68 24.53
N GLY A 552 10.14 2.73 25.14
CA GLY A 552 9.72 1.33 25.20
C GLY A 552 8.37 1.12 25.89
N SER A 553 8.03 1.93 26.90
CA SER A 553 6.71 1.89 27.56
C SER A 553 5.57 2.23 26.59
N TYR A 554 5.75 3.24 25.75
CA TYR A 554 4.80 3.62 24.71
C TYR A 554 4.60 2.51 23.69
N LEU A 555 5.71 1.92 23.20
CA LEU A 555 5.65 0.81 22.24
C LEU A 555 4.97 -0.43 22.82
N ARG A 556 5.27 -0.79 24.07
CA ARG A 556 4.59 -1.91 24.76
C ARG A 556 3.11 -1.65 24.96
N ALA A 557 2.71 -0.43 25.31
CA ALA A 557 1.29 -0.06 25.45
C ALA A 557 0.53 -0.05 24.11
N SER A 558 1.23 -0.18 22.97
CA SER A 558 0.63 -0.33 21.64
C SER A 558 0.41 -1.80 21.26
N LEU A 559 1.01 -2.76 21.98
CA LEU A 559 0.91 -4.19 21.71
C LEU A 559 -0.36 -4.78 22.37
N PRO A 560 -0.86 -5.94 21.91
CA PRO A 560 -1.81 -6.72 22.68
C PRO A 560 -1.28 -7.04 24.09
N ASP A 561 -2.18 -7.18 25.06
CA ASP A 561 -1.84 -7.40 26.49
C ASP A 561 -1.27 -8.80 26.77
N PHE A 562 -0.22 -9.18 26.06
CA PHE A 562 0.51 -10.42 26.29
C PHE A 562 1.20 -10.42 27.66
N TRP A 563 1.28 -11.60 28.29
CA TRP A 563 2.14 -11.76 29.44
C TRP A 563 3.62 -11.59 29.04
N MET A 564 4.34 -10.67 29.66
CA MET A 564 5.69 -10.28 29.23
C MET A 564 6.77 -10.95 30.10
N THR A 565 7.83 -11.41 29.44
CA THR A 565 9.05 -11.90 30.10
C THR A 565 10.32 -11.44 29.37
N THR A 566 11.42 -11.34 30.11
CA THR A 566 12.77 -11.19 29.55
C THR A 566 13.62 -12.44 29.79
N ASP A 567 13.03 -13.48 30.36
CA ASP A 567 13.68 -14.76 30.63
C ASP A 567 13.52 -15.67 29.40
N ARG A 568 14.63 -16.00 28.77
CA ARG A 568 14.73 -16.85 27.59
C ARG A 568 14.21 -18.27 27.85
N GLU A 569 14.54 -18.85 29.01
CA GLU A 569 14.18 -20.23 29.33
C GLU A 569 12.65 -20.38 29.48
N VAL A 570 11.98 -19.35 29.96
CA VAL A 570 10.52 -19.31 30.04
C VAL A 570 9.90 -19.37 28.64
N ALA A 571 10.42 -18.60 27.68
CA ALA A 571 9.92 -18.60 26.30
C ALA A 571 10.14 -19.96 25.62
N ILE A 572 11.36 -20.51 25.74
CA ILE A 572 11.71 -21.85 25.20
C ILE A 572 10.84 -22.94 25.81
N ALA A 573 10.69 -22.97 27.14
CA ALA A 573 9.87 -23.95 27.81
C ALA A 573 8.39 -23.87 27.43
N ALA A 574 7.87 -22.66 27.16
CA ALA A 574 6.52 -22.48 26.67
C ALA A 574 6.35 -23.06 25.27
N LEU A 575 7.26 -22.76 24.33
CA LEU A 575 7.23 -23.28 22.97
C LEU A 575 7.29 -24.82 22.92
N ARG A 576 8.19 -25.44 23.70
CA ARG A 576 8.32 -26.90 23.80
C ARG A 576 7.03 -27.56 24.32
N ARG A 577 6.38 -26.96 25.33
CA ARG A 577 5.10 -27.49 25.85
C ARG A 577 3.98 -27.46 24.80
N LEU A 578 3.99 -26.47 23.89
CA LEU A 578 3.04 -26.43 22.79
C LEU A 578 3.29 -27.54 21.76
N GLY A 579 4.55 -27.95 21.54
CA GLY A 579 4.93 -29.11 20.73
C GLY A 579 4.40 -30.41 21.30
N ASP A 580 4.64 -30.66 22.59
CA ASP A 580 4.21 -31.87 23.29
C ASP A 580 2.67 -32.02 23.33
N SER A 581 1.93 -30.93 23.50
CA SER A 581 0.46 -30.91 23.51
C SER A 581 -0.18 -31.30 22.19
N GLY A 582 0.46 -30.94 21.06
CA GLY A 582 0.00 -31.29 19.72
C GLY A 582 0.16 -32.76 19.38
N ARG A 583 1.15 -33.44 19.95
CA ARG A 583 1.38 -34.89 19.74
C ARG A 583 0.39 -35.77 20.50
N THR A 584 -0.03 -35.37 21.70
CA THR A 584 -1.00 -36.11 22.51
C THR A 584 -2.44 -35.97 22.00
N GLY A 585 -2.78 -34.95 21.23
CA GLY A 585 -4.10 -34.76 20.62
C GLY A 585 -4.30 -35.49 19.29
N ALA A 586 -3.23 -35.97 18.64
CA ALA A 586 -3.30 -36.72 17.39
C ALA A 586 -3.40 -38.25 17.57
N GLU A 587 -3.23 -38.77 18.79
CA GLU A 587 -3.31 -40.19 19.14
C GLU A 587 -4.64 -40.59 19.86
N GLY A 588 -5.61 -39.67 19.96
CA GLY A 588 -6.88 -39.87 20.63
C GLY A 588 -8.10 -39.94 19.62
#